data_0d21efaa3c901d354ede359f49e11f01
#
_entry.id   0d21efaa3c901d354ede359f49e11f01
#
_cell.length_a   1.000
_cell.length_b   1.000
_cell.length_c   1.000
_cell.angle_alpha   90.00
_cell.angle_beta   90.00
_cell.angle_gamma   90.00
#
_symmetry.space_group_name_H-M   'P 1'
#
loop_
_entity.id
_entity.type
_entity.pdbx_description
1 polymer ?
#
loop_
_entity_poly.entity_id
_entity_poly.type
_entity_poly.pdbx_seq_one_letter_code
_entity_poly.pdbx_strand_id
1 'polypeptide(L)'
;MNISGLLTGYGRVKLGICSFNETVHRGKNFARTYQAVKLTNRAMSSKQDAPSLASADEQDKFITDVFEMCMKRVVQGTRDRNTPVVNFKTPEELKELVDFDLTTDGNHQEDLLSLCEKVFDYSALSGHPRFFNQQYGGLDSYGVAGSFITDVINANVHTFEIAPMFLMTEVAVLEHMLKFVGYTNGEGTFCPGGSYSNFLSMNMARLWKFPETKSTGIYGLPKLVSFCSEQAHYSAKKNSTFLGYGTDNCWVVKCDDRGKMIPEEFEKLVLKCKDEGSVPLFVTATAGTTVLGSFDPFNEIAAICSKHKIWMHVDAAWGGSALLSKKYKHLCDGVHKADSLAWNAHKMMQAPLQCSVVLFKEKGSLERAHSLNVPYLFQSDKPYDVKYDLGRNLLQCSRKCDALKLWLMWKAKGDAGFERQVDQAMANAQYLTEQIRKRPEFELVIPHPEYTNVPFWYIPPSLKGKEKNEDYFKQLASIIPTIKTRMQKSGTLLVGYTPVGKIPTFFRMTVMNDKANFSDMDFVLDEIVKNGKDL
;
A
#
# COMPACT_ATOMS: atom_id res chain seq x y z
N MET A 1 -53.38 -12.32 17.69
CA MET A 1 -53.41 -11.44 18.86
C MET A 1 -52.74 -10.12 18.45
N ASN A 2 -53.53 -9.05 18.53
CA ASN A 2 -53.18 -7.69 18.20
C ASN A 2 -52.05 -7.12 19.07
N ILE A 3 -51.10 -6.45 18.45
CA ILE A 3 -50.24 -5.49 19.15
C ILE A 3 -50.39 -4.16 18.41
N SER A 4 -51.25 -3.30 18.93
CA SER A 4 -51.28 -1.86 18.65
C SER A 4 -51.04 -1.14 19.98
N GLY A 5 -50.15 -0.15 19.97
CA GLY A 5 -50.07 0.86 21.02
C GLY A 5 -48.72 0.96 21.70
N LEU A 6 -47.94 1.98 21.30
CA LEU A 6 -47.18 2.91 22.19
C LEU A 6 -46.28 3.83 21.34
N LEU A 7 -46.89 4.91 20.93
CA LEU A 7 -46.16 6.12 20.46
C LEU A 7 -46.62 7.27 21.32
N THR A 8 -45.81 7.76 22.23
CA THR A 8 -45.83 9.17 22.70
C THR A 8 -44.55 9.47 23.48
N GLY A 9 -43.88 10.52 23.12
CA GLY A 9 -42.90 11.22 24.00
C GLY A 9 -41.58 11.60 23.39
N TYR A 10 -41.54 12.60 22.53
CA TYR A 10 -40.29 13.35 22.28
C TYR A 10 -40.49 14.82 22.59
N GLY A 11 -39.82 15.27 23.63
CA GLY A 11 -39.75 16.66 24.07
C GLY A 11 -38.95 17.54 23.10
N ARG A 12 -39.48 18.72 22.84
CA ARG A 12 -38.84 19.79 22.04
C ARG A 12 -37.66 20.39 22.80
N VAL A 13 -36.47 20.34 22.20
CA VAL A 13 -35.35 21.20 22.58
C VAL A 13 -35.36 22.42 21.69
N LYS A 14 -35.53 23.62 22.30
CA LYS A 14 -35.35 24.92 21.65
C LYS A 14 -33.87 25.20 21.47
N LEU A 15 -33.39 25.33 20.24
CA LEU A 15 -32.09 25.95 19.93
C LEU A 15 -32.30 27.45 19.68
N GLY A 16 -31.59 28.25 20.47
CA GLY A 16 -31.54 29.69 20.35
C GLY A 16 -30.77 30.12 19.10
N ILE A 17 -31.40 31.00 18.30
CA ILE A 17 -30.78 31.63 17.16
C ILE A 17 -30.08 32.89 17.65
N CYS A 18 -28.74 32.91 17.60
CA CYS A 18 -27.97 34.16 17.68
C CYS A 18 -27.74 34.71 16.28
N SER A 19 -28.17 35.93 16.05
CA SER A 19 -28.04 36.69 14.82
C SER A 19 -26.58 37.08 14.56
N PHE A 20 -26.05 36.73 13.39
CA PHE A 20 -24.93 37.42 12.76
C PHE A 20 -25.36 37.88 11.38
N ASN A 21 -25.68 39.17 11.28
CA ASN A 21 -25.82 39.91 10.02
C ASN A 21 -24.50 40.63 9.73
N GLU A 22 -24.24 40.78 8.45
CA GLU A 22 -23.17 41.56 7.81
C GLU A 22 -21.88 40.76 7.46
N THR A 23 -21.86 40.19 6.27
CA THR A 23 -20.80 40.29 5.23
C THR A 23 -21.11 39.35 4.06
N VAL A 24 -22.21 39.53 3.35
CA VAL A 24 -22.49 38.75 2.13
C VAL A 24 -22.94 39.72 1.01
N HIS A 25 -21.99 40.46 0.45
CA HIS A 25 -22.30 41.26 -0.76
C HIS A 25 -21.22 41.21 -1.87
N ARG A 26 -20.23 40.32 -1.81
CA ARG A 26 -19.26 40.14 -2.92
C ARG A 26 -19.21 38.74 -3.55
N GLY A 27 -19.94 37.75 -3.04
CA GLY A 27 -19.92 36.36 -3.55
C GLY A 27 -20.99 36.05 -4.64
N LYS A 28 -22.02 36.87 -4.77
CA LYS A 28 -23.16 36.55 -5.68
C LYS A 28 -22.92 36.84 -7.15
N ASN A 29 -21.95 37.68 -7.51
CA ASN A 29 -21.65 37.96 -8.91
C ASN A 29 -20.75 36.95 -9.59
N PHE A 30 -19.89 36.24 -8.85
CA PHE A 30 -19.02 35.21 -9.42
C PHE A 30 -19.77 33.91 -9.75
N ALA A 31 -20.72 33.51 -8.91
CA ALA A 31 -21.52 32.30 -9.14
C ALA A 31 -22.51 32.45 -10.32
N ARG A 32 -23.04 33.67 -10.55
CA ARG A 32 -23.94 33.95 -11.72
C ARG A 32 -23.20 33.99 -13.05
N THR A 33 -21.97 34.46 -13.09
CA THR A 33 -21.13 34.46 -14.31
C THR A 33 -20.70 33.06 -14.68
N TYR A 34 -20.39 32.21 -13.69
CA TYR A 34 -19.97 30.81 -13.90
C TYR A 34 -21.14 29.94 -14.41
N GLN A 35 -22.36 30.14 -13.89
CA GLN A 35 -23.56 29.47 -14.40
C GLN A 35 -23.95 29.95 -15.81
N ALA A 36 -23.76 31.24 -16.13
CA ALA A 36 -24.08 31.77 -17.45
C ALA A 36 -23.10 31.25 -18.53
N VAL A 37 -21.81 31.09 -18.23
CA VAL A 37 -20.84 30.52 -19.17
C VAL A 37 -21.06 28.99 -19.35
N LYS A 38 -21.49 28.27 -18.32
CA LYS A 38 -21.90 26.84 -18.44
C LYS A 38 -23.17 26.68 -19.30
N LEU A 39 -24.10 27.62 -19.22
CA LEU A 39 -25.36 27.60 -20.01
C LEU A 39 -25.17 27.98 -21.49
N THR A 40 -24.20 28.84 -21.81
CA THR A 40 -23.94 29.23 -23.21
C THR A 40 -23.16 28.18 -23.99
N ASN A 41 -22.25 27.44 -23.36
CA ASN A 41 -21.58 26.33 -24.03
C ASN A 41 -22.45 25.05 -24.15
N ARG A 42 -23.53 24.94 -23.37
CA ARG A 42 -24.53 23.87 -23.50
C ARG A 42 -25.58 24.14 -24.62
N ALA A 43 -25.70 25.37 -25.10
CA ALA A 43 -26.72 25.76 -26.09
C ALA A 43 -26.30 25.52 -27.55
N MET A 44 -25.08 25.03 -27.82
CA MET A 44 -24.62 24.72 -29.18
C MET A 44 -24.48 23.23 -29.49
N SER A 45 -24.79 22.33 -28.55
CA SER A 45 -24.99 20.92 -28.86
C SER A 45 -26.43 20.73 -29.32
N SER A 46 -26.61 20.30 -30.57
CA SER A 46 -27.90 19.83 -31.09
C SER A 46 -28.58 18.94 -30.05
N LYS A 47 -29.89 19.08 -29.85
CA LYS A 47 -30.73 18.16 -29.09
C LYS A 47 -30.53 16.74 -29.68
N GLN A 48 -29.51 16.04 -29.21
CA GLN A 48 -29.47 14.59 -29.34
C GLN A 48 -30.37 14.07 -28.21
N ASP A 49 -31.29 13.20 -28.57
CA ASP A 49 -32.13 12.49 -27.59
C ASP A 49 -31.24 11.82 -26.55
N ALA A 50 -31.68 11.77 -25.28
CA ALA A 50 -30.97 11.09 -24.22
C ALA A 50 -30.67 9.65 -24.68
N PRO A 51 -29.45 9.14 -24.48
CA PRO A 51 -29.10 7.79 -24.93
C PRO A 51 -30.05 6.77 -24.31
N SER A 52 -30.64 5.94 -25.14
CA SER A 52 -31.36 4.76 -24.66
C SER A 52 -30.39 3.83 -23.96
N LEU A 53 -30.90 2.93 -23.09
CA LEU A 53 -30.07 1.88 -22.54
C LEU A 53 -29.39 1.11 -23.69
N ALA A 54 -28.06 1.01 -23.64
CA ALA A 54 -27.28 0.33 -24.66
C ALA A 54 -27.75 -1.14 -24.81
N SER A 55 -27.90 -1.60 -26.05
CA SER A 55 -28.18 -3.00 -26.36
C SER A 55 -27.04 -3.90 -25.86
N ALA A 56 -27.26 -5.21 -25.79
CA ALA A 56 -26.22 -6.16 -25.39
C ALA A 56 -25.02 -6.11 -26.36
N ASP A 57 -25.28 -6.02 -27.67
CA ASP A 57 -24.22 -5.96 -28.69
C ASP A 57 -23.36 -4.69 -28.56
N GLU A 58 -23.97 -3.55 -28.21
CA GLU A 58 -23.24 -2.32 -27.94
C GLU A 58 -22.39 -2.42 -26.67
N GLN A 59 -22.89 -3.07 -25.61
CA GLN A 59 -22.14 -3.28 -24.38
C GLN A 59 -20.95 -4.24 -24.62
N ASP A 60 -21.14 -5.31 -25.38
CA ASP A 60 -20.10 -6.27 -25.76
C ASP A 60 -19.02 -5.60 -26.61
N LYS A 61 -19.43 -4.73 -27.54
CA LYS A 61 -18.49 -3.94 -28.32
C LYS A 61 -17.69 -2.99 -27.45
N PHE A 62 -18.34 -2.25 -26.54
CA PHE A 62 -17.66 -1.32 -25.64
C PHE A 62 -16.58 -2.00 -24.79
N ILE A 63 -16.90 -3.14 -24.18
CA ILE A 63 -15.91 -3.88 -23.36
C ILE A 63 -14.74 -4.38 -24.20
N THR A 64 -14.98 -4.79 -25.44
CA THR A 64 -13.94 -5.21 -26.38
C THR A 64 -13.02 -4.05 -26.75
N ASP A 65 -13.58 -2.90 -27.11
CA ASP A 65 -12.82 -1.69 -27.46
C ASP A 65 -11.95 -1.22 -26.29
N VAL A 66 -12.51 -1.20 -25.06
CA VAL A 66 -11.75 -0.86 -23.83
C VAL A 66 -10.64 -1.88 -23.56
N PHE A 67 -10.89 -3.17 -23.76
CA PHE A 67 -9.87 -4.20 -23.58
C PHE A 67 -8.71 -4.04 -24.59
N GLU A 68 -9.00 -3.76 -25.85
CA GLU A 68 -7.98 -3.47 -26.87
C GLU A 68 -7.18 -2.22 -26.52
N MET A 69 -7.84 -1.17 -26.03
CA MET A 69 -7.20 0.03 -25.54
C MET A 69 -6.26 -0.27 -24.36
N CYS A 70 -6.71 -1.07 -23.36
CA CYS A 70 -5.88 -1.54 -22.26
C CYS A 70 -4.63 -2.26 -22.75
N MET A 71 -4.78 -3.21 -23.66
CA MET A 71 -3.66 -3.98 -24.20
C MET A 71 -2.65 -3.10 -24.95
N LYS A 72 -3.15 -2.17 -25.77
CA LYS A 72 -2.29 -1.24 -26.51
C LYS A 72 -1.54 -0.29 -25.57
N ARG A 73 -2.25 0.37 -24.65
CA ARG A 73 -1.69 1.40 -23.76
C ARG A 73 -0.79 0.83 -22.67
N VAL A 74 -1.21 -0.26 -22.05
CA VAL A 74 -0.50 -0.83 -20.91
C VAL A 74 0.68 -1.69 -21.35
N VAL A 75 0.47 -2.60 -22.31
CA VAL A 75 1.55 -3.48 -22.78
C VAL A 75 2.65 -2.69 -23.50
N GLN A 76 2.29 -1.70 -24.31
CA GLN A 76 3.26 -0.85 -24.98
C GLN A 76 3.92 0.14 -24.03
N GLY A 77 3.14 0.85 -23.20
CA GLY A 77 3.62 1.87 -22.27
C GLY A 77 4.58 1.34 -21.19
N THR A 78 4.55 0.03 -20.86
CA THR A 78 5.51 -0.56 -19.94
C THR A 78 6.87 -0.90 -20.57
N ARG A 79 7.03 -0.78 -21.89
CA ARG A 79 8.26 -1.16 -22.62
C ARG A 79 8.93 0.03 -23.30
N ASP A 80 8.16 1.05 -23.69
CA ASP A 80 8.69 2.21 -24.39
C ASP A 80 9.14 3.30 -23.41
N ARG A 81 10.44 3.52 -23.32
CA ARG A 81 11.07 4.56 -22.49
C ARG A 81 10.85 5.98 -22.99
N ASN A 82 10.34 6.16 -24.20
CA ASN A 82 10.01 7.47 -24.77
C ASN A 82 8.59 7.92 -24.38
N THR A 83 7.76 7.00 -23.91
CA THR A 83 6.45 7.34 -23.34
C THR A 83 6.64 8.10 -22.03
N PRO A 84 5.90 9.19 -21.75
CA PRO A 84 5.94 9.85 -20.46
C PRO A 84 5.51 8.91 -19.32
N VAL A 85 6.20 8.95 -18.18
CA VAL A 85 5.80 8.23 -16.96
C VAL A 85 4.47 8.76 -16.42
N VAL A 86 4.23 10.04 -16.63
CA VAL A 86 2.99 10.75 -16.28
C VAL A 86 2.82 11.97 -17.19
N ASN A 87 1.64 12.19 -17.70
CA ASN A 87 1.25 13.46 -18.30
C ASN A 87 0.59 14.30 -17.19
N PHE A 88 1.44 15.01 -16.45
CA PHE A 88 1.00 15.71 -15.24
C PHE A 88 0.06 16.86 -15.56
N LYS A 89 -1.07 16.89 -14.87
CA LYS A 89 -2.04 17.98 -14.83
C LYS A 89 -2.40 18.32 -13.39
N THR A 90 -2.67 19.60 -13.12
CA THR A 90 -3.22 19.99 -11.81
C THR A 90 -4.69 19.55 -11.71
N PRO A 91 -5.27 19.49 -10.50
CA PRO A 91 -6.71 19.20 -10.35
C PRO A 91 -7.61 20.15 -11.12
N GLU A 92 -7.24 21.44 -11.22
CA GLU A 92 -7.98 22.46 -11.95
C GLU A 92 -7.92 22.18 -13.46
N GLU A 93 -6.73 21.92 -14.00
CA GLU A 93 -6.57 21.55 -15.41
C GLU A 93 -7.33 20.26 -15.76
N LEU A 94 -7.35 19.26 -14.85
CA LEU A 94 -8.12 18.03 -15.07
C LEU A 94 -9.63 18.31 -15.13
N LYS A 95 -10.16 19.22 -14.29
CA LYS A 95 -11.58 19.60 -14.33
C LYS A 95 -11.96 20.37 -15.59
N GLU A 96 -11.01 21.02 -16.24
CA GLU A 96 -11.22 21.65 -17.54
C GLU A 96 -11.21 20.62 -18.69
N LEU A 97 -10.42 19.56 -18.57
CA LEU A 97 -10.23 18.54 -19.60
C LEU A 97 -11.26 17.41 -19.53
N VAL A 98 -11.81 17.14 -18.33
CA VAL A 98 -12.71 16.02 -18.05
C VAL A 98 -13.89 16.52 -17.23
N ASP A 99 -15.10 16.25 -17.71
CA ASP A 99 -16.32 16.44 -16.90
C ASP A 99 -16.44 15.26 -15.92
N PHE A 100 -16.33 15.55 -14.63
CA PHE A 100 -16.46 14.57 -13.54
C PHE A 100 -17.88 14.54 -12.94
N ASP A 101 -18.79 15.40 -13.39
CA ASP A 101 -20.13 15.44 -12.84
C ASP A 101 -20.93 14.19 -13.28
N LEU A 102 -21.65 13.60 -12.34
CA LEU A 102 -22.59 12.52 -12.63
C LEU A 102 -23.93 13.15 -13.05
N THR A 103 -24.35 12.87 -14.26
CA THR A 103 -25.56 13.44 -14.86
C THR A 103 -26.75 12.50 -14.67
N THR A 104 -27.98 13.04 -14.78
CA THR A 104 -29.22 12.25 -14.74
C THR A 104 -29.37 11.39 -15.98
N ASP A 105 -28.98 11.92 -17.14
CA ASP A 105 -28.96 11.23 -18.41
C ASP A 105 -27.58 10.60 -18.62
N GLY A 106 -27.50 9.38 -19.18
CA GLY A 106 -26.23 8.71 -19.49
C GLY A 106 -25.46 9.43 -20.61
N ASN A 107 -24.25 8.94 -20.90
CA ASN A 107 -23.42 9.37 -22.01
C ASN A 107 -23.47 8.36 -23.15
N HIS A 108 -23.22 8.79 -24.38
CA HIS A 108 -23.03 7.89 -25.52
C HIS A 108 -21.75 7.08 -25.37
N GLN A 109 -21.68 5.90 -25.97
CA GLN A 109 -20.53 5.00 -25.84
C GLN A 109 -19.22 5.61 -26.35
N GLU A 110 -19.28 6.43 -27.40
CA GLU A 110 -18.10 7.14 -27.94
C GLU A 110 -17.52 8.11 -26.91
N ASP A 111 -18.38 8.82 -26.16
CA ASP A 111 -17.96 9.72 -25.08
C ASP A 111 -17.32 8.92 -23.94
N LEU A 112 -17.90 7.75 -23.58
CA LEU A 112 -17.33 6.87 -22.56
C LEU A 112 -15.97 6.31 -22.98
N LEU A 113 -15.78 5.92 -24.24
CA LEU A 113 -14.47 5.51 -24.77
C LEU A 113 -13.45 6.64 -24.70
N SER A 114 -13.86 7.87 -25.05
CA SER A 114 -13.01 9.06 -24.92
C SER A 114 -12.63 9.33 -23.46
N LEU A 115 -13.55 9.13 -22.51
CA LEU A 115 -13.24 9.22 -21.08
C LEU A 115 -12.24 8.16 -20.65
N CYS A 116 -12.38 6.91 -21.12
CA CYS A 116 -11.40 5.84 -20.85
C CYS A 116 -10.00 6.22 -21.37
N GLU A 117 -9.89 6.78 -22.56
CA GLU A 117 -8.60 7.27 -23.08
C GLU A 117 -7.99 8.35 -22.19
N LYS A 118 -8.79 9.32 -21.73
CA LYS A 118 -8.32 10.37 -20.82
C LYS A 118 -7.83 9.81 -19.47
N VAL A 119 -8.46 8.74 -18.96
CA VAL A 119 -7.97 8.04 -17.75
C VAL A 119 -6.56 7.51 -17.97
N PHE A 120 -6.26 6.91 -19.13
CA PHE A 120 -4.90 6.49 -19.45
C PHE A 120 -3.94 7.65 -19.66
N ASP A 121 -4.37 8.68 -20.37
CA ASP A 121 -3.52 9.82 -20.73
C ASP A 121 -3.04 10.62 -19.51
N TYR A 122 -3.89 10.74 -18.48
CA TYR A 122 -3.59 11.54 -17.30
C TYR A 122 -3.26 10.75 -16.04
N SER A 123 -3.18 9.42 -16.13
CA SER A 123 -2.73 8.57 -15.02
C SER A 123 -1.22 8.35 -15.06
N ALA A 124 -0.61 8.19 -13.87
CA ALA A 124 0.79 7.79 -13.79
C ALA A 124 0.94 6.31 -14.18
N LEU A 125 1.85 6.01 -15.10
CA LEU A 125 2.14 4.66 -15.57
C LEU A 125 3.10 3.95 -14.59
N SER A 126 2.56 3.33 -13.55
CA SER A 126 3.38 2.63 -12.55
C SER A 126 4.14 1.42 -13.11
N GLY A 127 3.74 0.88 -14.25
CA GLY A 127 4.48 -0.15 -14.99
C GLY A 127 5.70 0.36 -15.75
N HIS A 128 5.86 1.67 -15.93
CA HIS A 128 6.95 2.26 -16.70
C HIS A 128 8.32 2.01 -16.03
N PRO A 129 9.40 1.66 -16.79
CA PRO A 129 10.73 1.37 -16.23
C PRO A 129 11.34 2.50 -15.39
N ARG A 130 10.90 3.74 -15.60
CA ARG A 130 11.37 4.95 -14.87
C ARG A 130 10.40 5.42 -13.79
N PHE A 131 9.54 4.54 -13.28
CA PHE A 131 8.68 4.79 -12.13
C PHE A 131 9.35 4.26 -10.85
N PHE A 132 9.90 5.16 -10.03
CA PHE A 132 10.63 4.85 -8.78
C PHE A 132 10.06 5.57 -7.56
N ASN A 133 8.83 6.09 -7.67
CA ASN A 133 8.25 7.01 -6.68
C ASN A 133 7.77 6.30 -5.41
N GLN A 134 7.16 5.13 -5.56
CA GLN A 134 6.50 4.40 -4.48
C GLN A 134 6.96 2.95 -4.43
N GLN A 135 6.64 2.26 -3.32
CA GLN A 135 7.00 0.85 -3.13
C GLN A 135 6.00 -0.10 -3.83
N TYR A 136 5.43 0.32 -4.94
CA TYR A 136 4.75 -0.53 -5.91
C TYR A 136 5.11 0.00 -7.30
N GLY A 137 5.15 -0.87 -8.26
CA GLY A 137 5.51 -0.52 -9.64
C GLY A 137 5.80 -1.79 -10.43
N GLY A 138 5.99 -1.62 -11.72
CA GLY A 138 5.98 -2.75 -12.62
C GLY A 138 4.56 -3.23 -12.93
N LEU A 139 4.44 -4.03 -13.97
CA LEU A 139 3.17 -4.66 -14.35
C LEU A 139 3.45 -6.06 -14.85
N ASP A 140 2.96 -7.05 -14.11
CA ASP A 140 3.06 -8.45 -14.49
C ASP A 140 1.86 -8.87 -15.35
N SER A 141 2.13 -9.34 -16.57
CA SER A 141 1.07 -9.73 -17.51
C SER A 141 0.22 -10.91 -17.03
N TYR A 142 0.81 -11.87 -16.31
CA TYR A 142 0.06 -13.01 -15.76
C TYR A 142 -0.81 -12.56 -14.59
N GLY A 143 -0.31 -11.63 -13.80
CA GLY A 143 -1.08 -11.00 -12.73
C GLY A 143 -2.26 -10.20 -13.26
N VAL A 144 -2.08 -9.45 -14.35
CA VAL A 144 -3.16 -8.71 -15.03
C VAL A 144 -4.22 -9.67 -15.57
N ALA A 145 -3.83 -10.75 -16.22
CA ALA A 145 -4.76 -11.78 -16.69
C ALA A 145 -5.58 -12.38 -15.54
N GLY A 146 -4.95 -12.65 -14.39
CA GLY A 146 -5.64 -13.09 -13.19
C GLY A 146 -6.65 -12.06 -12.66
N SER A 147 -6.35 -10.77 -12.76
CA SER A 147 -7.29 -9.70 -12.38
C SER A 147 -8.50 -9.68 -13.32
N PHE A 148 -8.32 -9.77 -14.63
CA PHE A 148 -9.42 -9.81 -15.61
C PHE A 148 -10.35 -11.00 -15.35
N ILE A 149 -9.80 -12.21 -15.18
CA ILE A 149 -10.58 -13.40 -14.87
C ILE A 149 -11.41 -13.20 -13.59
N THR A 150 -10.79 -12.61 -12.56
CA THR A 150 -11.46 -12.35 -11.28
C THR A 150 -12.61 -11.36 -11.43
N ASP A 151 -12.45 -10.31 -12.24
CA ASP A 151 -13.51 -9.33 -12.50
C ASP A 151 -14.67 -9.92 -13.31
N VAL A 152 -14.37 -10.73 -14.33
CA VAL A 152 -15.39 -11.37 -15.19
C VAL A 152 -16.21 -12.41 -14.42
N ILE A 153 -15.56 -13.26 -13.58
CA ILE A 153 -16.27 -14.26 -12.77
C ILE A 153 -17.07 -13.62 -11.65
N ASN A 154 -16.56 -12.50 -11.07
CA ASN A 154 -17.21 -11.71 -10.02
C ASN A 154 -17.71 -12.54 -8.82
N ALA A 155 -16.97 -13.56 -8.42
CA ALA A 155 -17.33 -14.42 -7.29
C ALA A 155 -16.79 -13.89 -5.96
N ASN A 156 -17.62 -13.91 -4.92
CA ASN A 156 -17.20 -13.61 -3.56
C ASN A 156 -16.40 -14.77 -2.95
N VAL A 157 -15.17 -14.54 -2.56
CA VAL A 157 -14.24 -15.54 -2.01
C VAL A 157 -14.53 -15.74 -0.51
N HIS A 158 -15.72 -16.25 -0.21
CA HIS A 158 -16.21 -16.45 1.15
C HIS A 158 -16.47 -17.93 1.46
N THR A 159 -17.22 -18.61 0.60
CA THR A 159 -17.52 -20.04 0.71
C THR A 159 -17.01 -20.81 -0.51
N PHE A 160 -16.65 -22.07 -0.30
CA PHE A 160 -16.16 -22.93 -1.38
C PHE A 160 -17.24 -23.18 -2.45
N GLU A 161 -18.50 -23.23 -2.08
CA GLU A 161 -19.64 -23.38 -2.97
C GLU A 161 -19.66 -22.33 -4.10
N ILE A 162 -19.34 -21.07 -3.76
CA ILE A 162 -19.39 -19.93 -4.70
C ILE A 162 -18.07 -19.73 -5.45
N ALA A 163 -16.94 -20.00 -4.79
CA ALA A 163 -15.62 -19.67 -5.31
C ALA A 163 -14.60 -20.82 -5.22
N PRO A 164 -14.93 -22.05 -5.69
CA PRO A 164 -14.09 -23.22 -5.45
C PRO A 164 -12.66 -23.05 -5.95
N MET A 165 -12.48 -22.67 -7.22
CA MET A 165 -11.14 -22.48 -7.79
C MET A 165 -10.37 -21.35 -7.13
N PHE A 166 -11.02 -20.26 -6.76
CA PHE A 166 -10.39 -19.12 -6.11
C PHE A 166 -9.87 -19.48 -4.72
N LEU A 167 -10.68 -20.21 -3.93
CA LEU A 167 -10.26 -20.66 -2.60
C LEU A 167 -9.14 -21.69 -2.67
N MET A 168 -9.15 -22.60 -3.65
CA MET A 168 -8.05 -23.54 -3.83
C MET A 168 -6.74 -22.84 -4.25
N THR A 169 -6.82 -21.80 -5.08
CA THR A 169 -5.62 -21.00 -5.41
C THR A 169 -5.11 -20.23 -4.19
N GLU A 170 -6.02 -19.73 -3.34
CA GLU A 170 -5.64 -19.05 -2.09
C GLU A 170 -4.90 -19.99 -1.15
N VAL A 171 -5.47 -21.16 -0.89
CA VAL A 171 -4.81 -22.19 -0.04
C VAL A 171 -3.42 -22.53 -0.59
N ALA A 172 -3.31 -22.81 -1.89
CA ALA A 172 -2.03 -23.19 -2.50
C ALA A 172 -0.97 -22.10 -2.38
N VAL A 173 -1.33 -20.83 -2.60
CA VAL A 173 -0.39 -19.70 -2.48
C VAL A 173 0.02 -19.49 -1.03
N LEU A 174 -0.92 -19.51 -0.09
CA LEU A 174 -0.63 -19.34 1.33
C LEU A 174 0.29 -20.45 1.87
N GLU A 175 0.01 -21.72 1.54
CA GLU A 175 0.87 -22.85 1.92
C GLU A 175 2.28 -22.72 1.35
N HIS A 176 2.41 -22.20 0.13
CA HIS A 176 3.71 -21.97 -0.49
C HIS A 176 4.48 -20.83 0.18
N MET A 177 3.81 -19.71 0.49
CA MET A 177 4.43 -18.57 1.19
C MET A 177 4.84 -18.93 2.62
N LEU A 178 4.06 -19.74 3.34
CA LEU A 178 4.40 -20.23 4.68
C LEU A 178 5.74 -20.98 4.71
N LYS A 179 6.06 -21.76 3.65
CA LYS A 179 7.35 -22.48 3.52
C LYS A 179 8.54 -21.51 3.46
N PHE A 180 8.42 -20.40 2.73
CA PHE A 180 9.48 -19.39 2.65
C PHE A 180 9.74 -18.72 4.01
N VAL A 181 8.69 -18.46 4.78
CA VAL A 181 8.81 -17.88 6.13
C VAL A 181 9.35 -18.91 7.15
N GLY A 182 9.18 -20.23 6.88
CA GLY A 182 9.55 -21.29 7.80
C GLY A 182 8.45 -21.63 8.83
N TYR A 183 7.19 -21.32 8.53
CA TYR A 183 6.05 -21.68 9.37
C TYR A 183 5.52 -23.07 8.99
N THR A 184 5.95 -24.10 9.71
CA THR A 184 5.62 -25.52 9.42
C THR A 184 4.18 -25.90 9.78
N ASN A 185 3.56 -25.19 10.72
CA ASN A 185 2.17 -25.42 11.15
C ASN A 185 1.41 -24.07 11.17
N GLY A 186 1.61 -23.29 10.13
CA GLY A 186 1.02 -21.96 10.00
C GLY A 186 -0.27 -21.94 9.22
N GLU A 187 -0.87 -20.76 9.17
CA GLU A 187 -2.00 -20.39 8.34
C GLU A 187 -1.86 -18.95 7.86
N GLY A 188 -2.75 -18.50 7.00
CA GLY A 188 -2.71 -17.12 6.53
C GLY A 188 -4.01 -16.72 5.84
N THR A 189 -4.03 -15.45 5.41
CA THR A 189 -5.13 -14.91 4.61
C THR A 189 -4.67 -13.75 3.75
N PHE A 190 -5.38 -13.51 2.64
CA PHE A 190 -5.23 -12.28 1.86
C PHE A 190 -5.97 -11.12 2.52
N CYS A 191 -5.38 -9.94 2.46
CA CYS A 191 -5.84 -8.72 3.10
C CYS A 191 -5.88 -7.54 2.10
N PRO A 192 -6.74 -6.53 2.34
CA PRO A 192 -6.81 -5.32 1.53
C PRO A 192 -5.63 -4.35 1.82
N GLY A 193 -4.39 -4.85 1.71
CA GLY A 193 -3.16 -4.10 1.92
C GLY A 193 -2.50 -4.32 3.29
N GLY A 194 -1.18 -4.01 3.37
CA GLY A 194 -0.36 -4.28 4.54
C GLY A 194 -0.82 -3.59 5.83
N SER A 195 -1.44 -2.42 5.75
CA SER A 195 -1.99 -1.76 6.94
C SER A 195 -3.08 -2.59 7.62
N TYR A 196 -3.90 -3.29 6.82
CA TYR A 196 -4.90 -4.22 7.34
C TYR A 196 -4.24 -5.51 7.87
N SER A 197 -3.19 -6.01 7.20
CA SER A 197 -2.42 -7.16 7.69
C SER A 197 -1.83 -6.88 9.08
N ASN A 198 -1.25 -5.70 9.28
CA ASN A 198 -0.72 -5.24 10.56
C ASN A 198 -1.83 -5.06 11.62
N PHE A 199 -2.99 -4.51 11.21
CA PHE A 199 -4.17 -4.38 12.07
C PHE A 199 -4.66 -5.75 12.56
N LEU A 200 -4.82 -6.70 11.64
CA LEU A 200 -5.28 -8.06 11.96
C LEU A 200 -4.31 -8.75 12.95
N SER A 201 -3.00 -8.61 12.71
CA SER A 201 -1.97 -9.18 13.60
C SER A 201 -2.04 -8.59 15.02
N MET A 202 -2.24 -7.28 15.14
CA MET A 202 -2.37 -6.63 16.45
C MET A 202 -3.65 -7.04 17.18
N ASN A 203 -4.76 -7.23 16.44
CA ASN A 203 -5.99 -7.79 16.99
C ASN A 203 -5.81 -9.24 17.48
N MET A 204 -5.09 -10.05 16.68
CA MET A 204 -4.75 -11.43 17.07
C MET A 204 -3.92 -11.48 18.35
N ALA A 205 -2.96 -10.58 18.51
CA ALA A 205 -2.15 -10.46 19.73
C ALA A 205 -3.00 -10.19 20.97
N ARG A 206 -4.02 -9.33 20.84
CA ARG A 206 -4.97 -9.07 21.94
C ARG A 206 -5.75 -10.33 22.30
N LEU A 207 -6.34 -10.99 21.30
CA LEU A 207 -7.15 -12.20 21.50
C LEU A 207 -6.32 -13.40 21.99
N TRP A 208 -5.04 -13.47 21.61
CA TRP A 208 -4.10 -14.44 22.14
C TRP A 208 -3.83 -14.23 23.63
N LYS A 209 -3.64 -12.98 24.06
CA LYS A 209 -3.29 -12.66 25.45
C LYS A 209 -4.52 -12.53 26.35
N PHE A 210 -5.65 -12.07 25.81
CA PHE A 210 -6.90 -11.81 26.50
C PHE A 210 -8.09 -12.33 25.66
N PRO A 211 -8.27 -13.66 25.57
CA PRO A 211 -9.29 -14.26 24.69
C PRO A 211 -10.72 -13.85 25.05
N GLU A 212 -11.00 -13.56 26.34
CA GLU A 212 -12.28 -13.06 26.83
C GLU A 212 -12.71 -11.76 26.16
N THR A 213 -11.76 -10.96 25.69
CA THR A 213 -12.06 -9.67 25.02
C THR A 213 -12.79 -9.83 23.68
N LYS A 214 -12.90 -11.06 23.16
CA LYS A 214 -13.77 -11.36 22.02
C LYS A 214 -15.24 -11.06 22.34
N SER A 215 -15.66 -11.28 23.58
CA SER A 215 -17.05 -11.07 24.05
C SER A 215 -17.20 -9.84 24.94
N THR A 216 -16.20 -9.54 25.79
CA THR A 216 -16.31 -8.47 26.79
C THR A 216 -15.76 -7.12 26.32
N GLY A 217 -15.00 -7.08 25.21
CA GLY A 217 -14.30 -5.89 24.76
C GLY A 217 -13.05 -5.61 25.60
N ILE A 218 -12.50 -4.38 25.48
CA ILE A 218 -11.25 -3.99 26.14
C ILE A 218 -11.44 -3.25 27.47
N TYR A 219 -12.68 -2.94 27.83
CA TYR A 219 -12.95 -2.22 29.08
C TYR A 219 -12.63 -3.08 30.30
N GLY A 220 -11.92 -2.51 31.25
CA GLY A 220 -11.46 -3.21 32.46
C GLY A 220 -10.09 -3.89 32.30
N LEU A 221 -9.49 -3.90 31.12
CA LEU A 221 -8.12 -4.35 30.94
C LEU A 221 -7.13 -3.29 31.47
N PRO A 222 -5.95 -3.72 31.93
CA PRO A 222 -4.81 -2.83 32.08
C PRO A 222 -4.49 -2.14 30.74
N LYS A 223 -3.78 -1.01 30.81
CA LYS A 223 -3.30 -0.30 29.63
C LYS A 223 -2.45 -1.22 28.73
N LEU A 224 -2.88 -1.43 27.49
CA LEU A 224 -2.18 -2.26 26.51
C LEU A 224 -1.21 -1.40 25.71
N VAL A 225 0.06 -1.82 25.65
CA VAL A 225 1.12 -1.09 24.95
C VAL A 225 1.63 -1.90 23.77
N SER A 226 1.67 -1.28 22.61
CA SER A 226 2.37 -1.79 21.41
C SER A 226 3.69 -1.04 21.22
N PHE A 227 4.64 -1.68 20.52
CA PHE A 227 5.96 -1.11 20.26
C PHE A 227 6.24 -1.14 18.75
N CYS A 228 6.93 -0.12 18.25
CA CYS A 228 7.43 -0.08 16.89
C CYS A 228 8.69 0.79 16.82
N SER A 229 9.54 0.60 15.80
CA SER A 229 10.72 1.45 15.62
C SER A 229 10.34 2.86 15.11
N GLU A 230 11.27 3.80 15.20
CA GLU A 230 11.15 5.14 14.60
C GLU A 230 10.94 5.07 13.07
N GLN A 231 11.41 4.00 12.43
CA GLN A 231 11.31 3.77 10.99
C GLN A 231 10.13 2.87 10.59
N ALA A 232 9.33 2.41 11.55
CA ALA A 232 8.16 1.59 11.27
C ALA A 232 7.12 2.35 10.44
N HIS A 233 6.35 1.61 9.66
CA HIS A 233 5.27 2.18 8.89
C HIS A 233 4.20 2.80 9.81
N TYR A 234 3.64 3.95 9.41
CA TYR A 234 2.66 4.72 10.20
C TYR A 234 1.41 3.91 10.61
N SER A 235 1.14 2.77 9.95
CA SER A 235 0.04 1.86 10.30
C SER A 235 0.14 1.34 11.73
N ALA A 236 1.34 1.20 12.32
CA ALA A 236 1.50 0.77 13.70
C ALA A 236 0.72 1.70 14.67
N LYS A 237 0.89 3.01 14.55
CA LYS A 237 0.17 4.01 15.36
C LYS A 237 -1.33 4.05 15.02
N LYS A 238 -1.69 4.01 13.72
CA LYS A 238 -3.10 3.99 13.31
C LYS A 238 -3.84 2.78 13.86
N ASN A 239 -3.24 1.60 13.82
CA ASN A 239 -3.85 0.37 14.29
C ASN A 239 -4.09 0.40 15.81
N SER A 240 -3.20 1.01 16.59
CA SER A 240 -3.43 1.26 18.02
C SER A 240 -4.67 2.11 18.26
N THR A 241 -4.93 3.13 17.42
CA THR A 241 -6.16 3.93 17.48
C THR A 241 -7.39 3.10 17.15
N PHE A 242 -7.37 2.36 16.04
CA PHE A 242 -8.51 1.56 15.59
C PHE A 242 -8.90 0.45 16.59
N LEU A 243 -7.92 -0.12 17.29
CA LEU A 243 -8.15 -1.15 18.32
C LEU A 243 -8.50 -0.59 19.69
N GLY A 244 -8.60 0.74 19.83
CA GLY A 244 -8.98 1.39 21.07
C GLY A 244 -7.86 1.52 22.10
N TYR A 245 -6.59 1.24 21.70
CA TYR A 245 -5.46 1.43 22.62
C TYR A 245 -5.02 2.89 22.71
N GLY A 246 -5.20 3.66 21.63
CA GLY A 246 -4.74 5.05 21.49
C GLY A 246 -3.29 5.15 20.98
N THR A 247 -2.98 6.27 20.36
CA THR A 247 -1.65 6.54 19.78
C THR A 247 -0.54 6.61 20.83
N ASP A 248 -0.84 7.12 22.03
CA ASP A 248 0.12 7.28 23.12
C ASP A 248 0.57 5.94 23.71
N ASN A 249 -0.17 4.87 23.41
CA ASN A 249 0.15 3.50 23.79
C ASN A 249 0.85 2.71 22.69
N CYS A 250 1.23 3.37 21.60
CA CYS A 250 2.17 2.86 20.62
C CYS A 250 3.55 3.51 20.88
N TRP A 251 4.38 2.83 21.69
CA TRP A 251 5.66 3.37 22.11
C TRP A 251 6.72 3.17 21.02
N VAL A 252 7.45 4.25 20.77
CA VAL A 252 8.45 4.29 19.69
C VAL A 252 9.82 3.91 20.25
N VAL A 253 10.42 2.89 19.66
CA VAL A 253 11.76 2.40 19.98
C VAL A 253 12.77 3.11 19.10
N LYS A 254 13.89 3.55 19.66
CA LYS A 254 14.99 4.19 18.93
C LYS A 254 15.62 3.26 17.91
N CYS A 255 16.10 3.87 16.83
CA CYS A 255 16.90 3.19 15.80
C CYS A 255 18.37 3.57 15.88
N ASP A 256 19.20 2.69 15.32
CA ASP A 256 20.60 2.98 15.03
C ASP A 256 20.76 3.90 13.79
N ASP A 257 21.99 4.24 13.42
CA ASP A 257 22.32 5.09 12.27
C ASP A 257 21.91 4.46 10.92
N ARG A 258 21.61 3.17 10.89
CA ARG A 258 21.14 2.42 9.73
C ARG A 258 19.60 2.32 9.68
N GLY A 259 18.92 2.85 10.69
CA GLY A 259 17.47 2.84 10.81
C GLY A 259 16.89 1.51 11.32
N LYS A 260 17.68 0.69 12.02
CA LYS A 260 17.25 -0.56 12.64
C LYS A 260 16.84 -0.34 14.09
N MET A 261 15.82 -1.03 14.55
CA MET A 261 15.42 -1.03 15.96
C MET A 261 16.61 -1.46 16.86
N ILE A 262 16.86 -0.71 17.93
CA ILE A 262 17.88 -1.07 18.93
C ILE A 262 17.23 -1.99 19.98
N PRO A 263 17.63 -3.29 20.07
CA PRO A 263 16.99 -4.26 20.95
C PRO A 263 17.06 -3.86 22.44
N GLU A 264 18.15 -3.26 22.89
CA GLU A 264 18.33 -2.82 24.27
C GLU A 264 17.35 -1.70 24.63
N GLU A 265 17.10 -0.76 23.71
CA GLU A 265 16.10 0.29 23.92
C GLU A 265 14.68 -0.30 23.91
N PHE A 266 14.42 -1.35 23.09
CA PHE A 266 13.14 -2.07 23.12
C PHE A 266 12.92 -2.73 24.48
N GLU A 267 13.88 -3.51 24.98
CA GLU A 267 13.74 -4.18 26.29
C GLU A 267 13.58 -3.17 27.44
N LYS A 268 14.32 -2.07 27.42
CA LYS A 268 14.19 -0.97 28.38
C LYS A 268 12.76 -0.39 28.41
N LEU A 269 12.15 -0.18 27.23
CA LEU A 269 10.76 0.30 27.16
C LEU A 269 9.77 -0.77 27.64
N VAL A 270 10.01 -2.05 27.39
CA VAL A 270 9.21 -3.16 27.92
C VAL A 270 9.23 -3.20 29.45
N LEU A 271 10.39 -3.04 30.07
CA LEU A 271 10.52 -3.00 31.53
C LEU A 271 9.79 -1.77 32.10
N LYS A 272 10.01 -0.61 31.52
CA LYS A 272 9.28 0.62 31.90
C LYS A 272 7.76 0.44 31.80
N CYS A 273 7.26 -0.20 30.73
CA CYS A 273 5.84 -0.48 30.56
C CYS A 273 5.26 -1.30 31.72
N LYS A 274 6.01 -2.31 32.18
CA LYS A 274 5.61 -3.16 33.32
C LYS A 274 5.66 -2.41 34.63
N ASP A 275 6.69 -1.59 34.86
CA ASP A 275 6.84 -0.77 36.07
C ASP A 275 5.70 0.25 36.21
N GLU A 276 5.16 0.74 35.08
CA GLU A 276 3.98 1.61 35.06
C GLU A 276 2.64 0.84 35.21
N GLY A 277 2.68 -0.47 35.47
CA GLY A 277 1.46 -1.30 35.57
C GLY A 277 0.75 -1.56 34.24
N SER A 278 1.39 -1.24 33.12
CA SER A 278 0.87 -1.48 31.77
C SER A 278 1.27 -2.86 31.24
N VAL A 279 0.58 -3.35 30.22
CA VAL A 279 0.85 -4.66 29.63
C VAL A 279 1.54 -4.51 28.28
N PRO A 280 2.80 -4.96 28.14
CA PRO A 280 3.45 -5.05 26.86
C PRO A 280 2.77 -6.16 26.03
N LEU A 281 2.16 -5.79 24.90
CA LEU A 281 1.29 -6.69 24.13
C LEU A 281 1.94 -7.13 22.82
N PHE A 282 2.47 -6.18 22.06
CA PHE A 282 2.77 -6.35 20.64
C PHE A 282 3.98 -5.54 20.23
N VAL A 283 4.84 -6.09 19.39
CA VAL A 283 5.90 -5.35 18.71
C VAL A 283 5.81 -5.54 17.21
N THR A 284 5.95 -4.44 16.45
CA THR A 284 6.15 -4.47 15.01
C THR A 284 7.65 -4.35 14.73
N ALA A 285 8.30 -5.47 14.37
CA ALA A 285 9.62 -5.47 13.76
C ALA A 285 9.49 -5.34 12.24
N THR A 286 10.38 -4.61 11.58
CA THR A 286 10.23 -4.29 10.15
C THR A 286 11.29 -4.99 9.30
N ALA A 287 10.87 -5.69 8.26
CA ALA A 287 11.74 -6.22 7.22
C ALA A 287 11.66 -5.29 5.99
N GLY A 288 12.67 -4.45 5.81
CA GLY A 288 12.70 -3.43 4.78
C GLY A 288 11.86 -2.20 5.14
N THR A 289 12.42 -1.28 5.92
CA THR A 289 11.72 -0.04 6.30
C THR A 289 11.34 0.80 5.07
N THR A 290 10.25 1.55 5.16
CA THR A 290 9.68 2.27 4.00
C THR A 290 10.66 3.25 3.37
N VAL A 291 11.51 3.91 4.16
CA VAL A 291 12.41 4.94 3.67
C VAL A 291 13.81 4.40 3.40
N LEU A 292 14.42 3.76 4.39
CA LEU A 292 15.83 3.34 4.31
C LEU A 292 16.02 1.91 3.80
N GLY A 293 14.96 1.08 3.81
CA GLY A 293 15.06 -0.32 3.41
C GLY A 293 15.75 -1.21 4.44
N SER A 294 15.83 -0.78 5.70
CA SER A 294 16.55 -1.46 6.77
C SER A 294 15.77 -2.66 7.31
N PHE A 295 16.49 -3.66 7.80
CA PHE A 295 15.92 -4.87 8.41
C PHE A 295 16.25 -4.89 9.90
N ASP A 296 15.23 -4.99 10.74
CA ASP A 296 15.38 -5.05 12.18
C ASP A 296 16.08 -6.35 12.64
N PRO A 297 16.73 -6.37 13.80
CA PRO A 297 17.42 -7.56 14.33
C PRO A 297 16.41 -8.56 14.93
N PHE A 298 15.80 -9.39 14.05
CA PHE A 298 14.66 -10.26 14.40
C PHE A 298 14.99 -11.28 15.48
N ASN A 299 16.22 -11.80 15.51
CA ASN A 299 16.64 -12.81 16.49
C ASN A 299 16.64 -12.25 17.93
N GLU A 300 17.19 -11.05 18.09
CA GLU A 300 17.30 -10.34 19.37
C GLU A 300 15.92 -9.88 19.85
N ILE A 301 15.11 -9.34 18.95
CA ILE A 301 13.73 -8.93 19.24
C ILE A 301 12.90 -10.15 19.66
N ALA A 302 13.04 -11.29 18.97
CA ALA A 302 12.33 -12.53 19.30
C ALA A 302 12.71 -13.06 20.69
N ALA A 303 13.98 -12.95 21.08
CA ALA A 303 14.44 -13.33 22.43
C ALA A 303 13.76 -12.48 23.51
N ILE A 304 13.68 -11.17 23.33
CA ILE A 304 12.98 -10.25 24.24
C ILE A 304 11.48 -10.58 24.29
N CYS A 305 10.85 -10.80 23.13
CA CYS A 305 9.43 -11.16 23.06
C CYS A 305 9.11 -12.46 23.80
N SER A 306 9.93 -13.48 23.62
CA SER A 306 9.81 -14.76 24.33
C SER A 306 9.91 -14.58 25.85
N LYS A 307 10.94 -13.87 26.31
CA LYS A 307 11.19 -13.57 27.75
C LYS A 307 10.01 -12.83 28.39
N HIS A 308 9.41 -11.90 27.68
CA HIS A 308 8.38 -11.01 28.23
C HIS A 308 6.94 -11.38 27.80
N LYS A 309 6.74 -12.45 27.02
CA LYS A 309 5.45 -12.91 26.47
C LYS A 309 4.74 -11.80 25.70
N ILE A 310 5.44 -11.25 24.69
CA ILE A 310 4.96 -10.21 23.76
C ILE A 310 4.77 -10.86 22.40
N TRP A 311 3.67 -10.54 21.73
CA TRP A 311 3.46 -10.97 20.35
C TRP A 311 4.43 -10.25 19.41
N MET A 312 5.24 -11.01 18.69
CA MET A 312 6.12 -10.47 17.67
C MET A 312 5.46 -10.53 16.30
N HIS A 313 5.27 -9.40 15.69
CA HIS A 313 4.82 -9.26 14.31
C HIS A 313 5.96 -8.73 13.45
N VAL A 314 6.20 -9.34 12.28
CA VAL A 314 7.13 -8.81 11.29
C VAL A 314 6.34 -8.13 10.16
N ASP A 315 6.45 -6.80 10.07
CA ASP A 315 6.02 -6.07 8.86
C ASP A 315 7.06 -6.28 7.76
N ALA A 316 6.88 -7.33 6.99
CA ALA A 316 7.67 -7.68 5.82
C ALA A 316 6.97 -7.26 4.51
N ALA A 317 6.07 -6.29 4.59
CA ALA A 317 5.30 -5.81 3.44
C ALA A 317 6.21 -5.42 2.26
N TRP A 318 7.37 -4.85 2.54
CA TRP A 318 8.38 -4.50 1.54
C TRP A 318 9.47 -5.56 1.40
N GLY A 319 10.16 -5.89 2.48
CA GLY A 319 11.34 -6.74 2.46
C GLY A 319 11.06 -8.25 2.46
N GLY A 320 9.81 -8.69 2.63
CA GLY A 320 9.48 -10.13 2.65
C GLY A 320 9.91 -10.87 1.39
N SER A 321 9.95 -10.19 0.26
CA SER A 321 10.41 -10.78 -1.00
C SER A 321 11.91 -11.12 -1.02
N ALA A 322 12.71 -10.64 -0.08
CA ALA A 322 14.10 -11.09 0.09
C ALA A 322 14.17 -12.60 0.40
N LEU A 323 13.12 -13.18 1.02
CA LEU A 323 13.00 -14.62 1.27
C LEU A 323 13.04 -15.47 -0.01
N LEU A 324 12.68 -14.91 -1.16
CA LEU A 324 12.67 -15.60 -2.45
C LEU A 324 14.09 -15.74 -3.05
N SER A 325 15.05 -14.92 -2.61
CA SER A 325 16.42 -14.93 -3.12
C SER A 325 17.34 -15.74 -2.20
N LYS A 326 18.03 -16.74 -2.75
CA LYS A 326 19.06 -17.47 -2.01
C LYS A 326 20.20 -16.57 -1.54
N LYS A 327 20.50 -15.51 -2.32
CA LYS A 327 21.55 -14.55 -2.02
C LYS A 327 21.18 -13.58 -0.91
N TYR A 328 19.91 -13.15 -0.83
CA TYR A 328 19.47 -12.07 0.06
C TYR A 328 18.53 -12.51 1.19
N LYS A 329 18.12 -13.78 1.25
CA LYS A 329 17.24 -14.29 2.32
C LYS A 329 17.81 -14.12 3.73
N HIS A 330 19.12 -13.98 3.87
CA HIS A 330 19.80 -13.76 5.15
C HIS A 330 19.36 -12.43 5.81
N LEU A 331 18.86 -11.46 5.02
CA LEU A 331 18.28 -10.21 5.56
C LEU A 331 17.04 -10.47 6.43
N CYS A 332 16.40 -11.62 6.24
CA CYS A 332 15.22 -12.06 6.99
C CYS A 332 15.54 -13.12 8.06
N ASP A 333 16.80 -13.27 8.46
CA ASP A 333 17.17 -14.26 9.47
C ASP A 333 16.46 -14.00 10.80
N GLY A 334 15.74 -15.01 11.31
CA GLY A 334 14.95 -14.91 12.54
C GLY A 334 13.46 -14.64 12.35
N VAL A 335 12.97 -14.28 11.15
CA VAL A 335 11.53 -14.00 10.92
C VAL A 335 10.62 -15.19 11.25
N HIS A 336 11.10 -16.43 11.11
CA HIS A 336 10.37 -17.66 11.46
C HIS A 336 10.05 -17.78 12.96
N LYS A 337 10.68 -16.97 13.80
CA LYS A 337 10.42 -16.93 15.26
C LYS A 337 9.19 -16.07 15.59
N ALA A 338 8.81 -15.14 14.71
CA ALA A 338 7.67 -14.25 14.91
C ALA A 338 6.34 -15.03 14.94
N ASP A 339 5.34 -14.46 15.62
CA ASP A 339 3.99 -15.03 15.71
C ASP A 339 3.17 -14.74 14.45
N SER A 340 3.47 -13.64 13.76
CA SER A 340 2.83 -13.27 12.50
C SER A 340 3.76 -12.46 11.60
N LEU A 341 3.48 -12.50 10.28
CA LEU A 341 4.25 -11.79 9.26
C LEU A 341 3.30 -11.24 8.17
N ALA A 342 3.43 -9.96 7.84
CA ALA A 342 2.75 -9.34 6.70
C ALA A 342 3.68 -9.30 5.47
N TRP A 343 3.18 -9.70 4.28
CA TRP A 343 3.94 -9.69 3.03
C TRP A 343 3.08 -9.17 1.87
N ASN A 344 3.53 -8.12 1.20
CA ASN A 344 2.79 -7.51 0.09
C ASN A 344 3.38 -7.93 -1.27
N ALA A 345 2.73 -8.88 -1.92
CA ALA A 345 3.13 -9.32 -3.26
C ALA A 345 2.96 -8.22 -4.33
N HIS A 346 2.07 -7.24 -4.09
CA HIS A 346 1.92 -6.07 -4.97
C HIS A 346 3.07 -5.05 -4.89
N LYS A 347 4.07 -5.28 -4.01
CA LYS A 347 5.30 -4.49 -3.95
C LYS A 347 6.38 -5.13 -4.83
N MET A 348 7.42 -5.70 -4.26
CA MET A 348 8.58 -6.26 -4.98
C MET A 348 8.21 -7.36 -6.01
N MET A 349 7.19 -8.16 -5.74
CA MET A 349 6.75 -9.20 -6.68
C MET A 349 5.93 -8.67 -7.85
N GLN A 350 5.50 -7.39 -7.83
CA GLN A 350 4.77 -6.69 -8.90
C GLN A 350 3.40 -7.28 -9.24
N ALA A 351 2.77 -7.99 -8.29
CA ALA A 351 1.38 -8.38 -8.47
C ALA A 351 0.49 -7.12 -8.57
N PRO A 352 -0.52 -7.08 -9.47
CA PRO A 352 -1.43 -5.94 -9.53
C PRO A 352 -2.08 -5.63 -8.19
N LEU A 353 -2.21 -4.34 -7.86
CA LEU A 353 -2.85 -3.86 -6.63
C LEU A 353 -4.31 -4.31 -6.58
N GLN A 354 -4.79 -4.77 -5.43
CA GLN A 354 -4.01 -5.07 -4.24
C GLN A 354 -3.65 -6.56 -4.19
N CYS A 355 -2.57 -6.92 -3.51
CA CYS A 355 -2.21 -8.31 -3.22
C CYS A 355 -1.32 -8.32 -1.97
N SER A 356 -1.92 -8.52 -0.83
CA SER A 356 -1.27 -8.49 0.49
C SER A 356 -1.66 -9.71 1.27
N VAL A 357 -0.71 -10.31 1.98
CA VAL A 357 -0.91 -11.51 2.77
C VAL A 357 -0.49 -11.24 4.21
N VAL A 358 -1.20 -11.82 5.16
CA VAL A 358 -0.73 -12.01 6.53
C VAL A 358 -0.66 -13.48 6.84
N LEU A 359 0.47 -13.89 7.42
CA LEU A 359 0.75 -15.26 7.81
C LEU A 359 0.89 -15.34 9.33
N PHE A 360 0.33 -16.39 9.92
CA PHE A 360 0.38 -16.70 11.34
C PHE A 360 1.10 -18.02 11.55
N LYS A 361 1.92 -18.08 12.59
CA LYS A 361 2.74 -19.26 12.92
C LYS A 361 1.91 -20.44 13.40
N GLU A 362 0.76 -20.17 14.04
CA GLU A 362 -0.11 -21.18 14.65
C GLU A 362 -1.40 -21.34 13.83
N LYS A 363 -1.64 -22.57 13.33
CA LYS A 363 -2.85 -22.95 12.62
C LYS A 363 -4.09 -22.97 13.54
N GLY A 364 -5.23 -22.52 13.03
CA GLY A 364 -6.51 -22.43 13.76
C GLY A 364 -6.64 -21.17 14.61
N SER A 365 -5.64 -20.30 14.64
CA SER A 365 -5.67 -19.05 15.39
C SER A 365 -6.70 -18.06 14.82
N LEU A 366 -6.80 -17.97 13.48
CA LEU A 366 -7.79 -17.13 12.79
C LEU A 366 -9.21 -17.55 13.09
N GLU A 367 -9.50 -18.85 13.05
CA GLU A 367 -10.83 -19.36 13.36
C GLU A 367 -11.20 -19.05 14.82
N ARG A 368 -10.32 -19.35 15.78
CA ARG A 368 -10.55 -19.01 17.20
C ARG A 368 -10.86 -17.54 17.42
N ALA A 369 -10.15 -16.67 16.71
CA ALA A 369 -10.30 -15.23 16.85
C ALA A 369 -11.58 -14.69 16.22
N HIS A 370 -11.91 -15.11 15.00
CA HIS A 370 -12.91 -14.43 14.17
C HIS A 370 -14.19 -15.22 13.97
N SER A 371 -14.19 -16.55 14.15
CA SER A 371 -15.42 -17.33 13.86
C SER A 371 -16.58 -16.90 14.76
N LEU A 372 -17.72 -16.73 14.11
CA LEU A 372 -19.04 -16.57 14.73
C LEU A 372 -19.93 -17.67 14.20
N ASN A 373 -20.92 -18.08 15.02
CA ASN A 373 -21.94 -19.03 14.55
C ASN A 373 -22.93 -18.29 13.64
N VAL A 374 -22.81 -18.50 12.34
CA VAL A 374 -23.66 -17.87 11.31
C VAL A 374 -24.28 -18.97 10.44
N PRO A 375 -25.38 -19.61 10.91
CA PRO A 375 -25.94 -20.81 10.27
C PRO A 375 -26.37 -20.63 8.81
N TYR A 376 -26.78 -19.43 8.39
CA TYR A 376 -27.22 -19.18 7.02
C TYR A 376 -26.02 -19.10 6.00
N LEU A 377 -24.79 -19.01 6.47
CA LEU A 377 -23.57 -18.98 5.62
C LEU A 377 -22.78 -20.30 5.71
N PHE A 378 -22.69 -20.86 6.91
CA PHE A 378 -21.79 -21.97 7.21
C PHE A 378 -22.57 -23.22 7.69
N GLN A 379 -23.41 -23.77 6.78
CA GLN A 379 -24.11 -25.04 7.04
C GLN A 379 -23.10 -26.18 7.13
N SER A 380 -23.33 -27.10 8.05
CA SER A 380 -22.46 -28.26 8.28
C SER A 380 -22.76 -29.45 7.36
N ASP A 381 -23.89 -29.42 6.66
CA ASP A 381 -24.43 -30.48 5.78
C ASP A 381 -24.07 -30.30 4.30
N LYS A 382 -23.08 -29.43 4.01
CA LYS A 382 -22.60 -29.22 2.65
C LYS A 382 -21.86 -30.46 2.10
N PRO A 383 -21.90 -30.70 0.77
CA PRO A 383 -21.31 -31.89 0.13
C PRO A 383 -19.78 -31.84 0.06
N TYR A 384 -19.12 -30.95 0.81
CA TYR A 384 -17.66 -30.78 0.89
C TYR A 384 -17.22 -30.43 2.31
N ASP A 385 -15.94 -30.55 2.59
CA ASP A 385 -15.36 -30.21 3.88
C ASP A 385 -15.43 -28.69 4.12
N VAL A 386 -16.25 -28.27 5.11
CA VAL A 386 -16.50 -26.86 5.44
C VAL A 386 -15.26 -26.08 5.93
N LYS A 387 -14.12 -26.76 6.16
CA LYS A 387 -12.86 -26.08 6.41
C LYS A 387 -12.40 -25.20 5.23
N TYR A 388 -12.91 -25.48 4.02
CA TYR A 388 -12.64 -24.65 2.83
C TYR A 388 -13.53 -23.40 2.75
N ASP A 389 -14.48 -23.21 3.64
CA ASP A 389 -15.25 -21.97 3.78
C ASP A 389 -14.41 -20.93 4.55
N LEU A 390 -13.37 -20.40 3.91
CA LEU A 390 -12.37 -19.52 4.54
C LEU A 390 -12.95 -18.22 5.11
N GLY A 391 -14.14 -17.82 4.67
CA GLY A 391 -14.85 -16.66 5.22
C GLY A 391 -15.11 -16.71 6.72
N ARG A 392 -15.14 -17.92 7.32
CA ARG A 392 -15.25 -18.12 8.78
C ARG A 392 -14.08 -17.50 9.56
N ASN A 393 -12.92 -17.42 8.93
CA ASN A 393 -11.66 -17.00 9.54
C ASN A 393 -11.38 -15.50 9.37
N LEU A 394 -12.35 -14.75 8.80
CA LEU A 394 -12.13 -13.39 8.34
C LEU A 394 -13.15 -12.42 8.93
N LEU A 395 -12.74 -11.14 9.01
CA LEU A 395 -13.65 -10.04 9.30
C LEU A 395 -14.51 -9.67 8.08
N GLN A 396 -13.93 -9.77 6.85
CA GLN A 396 -14.59 -9.37 5.63
C GLN A 396 -15.59 -10.45 5.16
N CYS A 397 -16.83 -10.06 4.92
CA CYS A 397 -17.80 -10.93 4.24
C CYS A 397 -17.60 -10.88 2.72
N SER A 398 -17.58 -9.69 2.13
CA SER A 398 -17.36 -9.54 0.69
C SER A 398 -15.87 -9.38 0.39
N ARG A 399 -15.32 -10.32 -0.40
CA ARG A 399 -13.89 -10.35 -0.71
C ARG A 399 -13.64 -10.81 -2.14
N LYS A 400 -12.89 -9.98 -2.90
CA LYS A 400 -12.39 -10.31 -4.23
C LYS A 400 -11.18 -11.25 -4.15
N CYS A 401 -10.98 -12.11 -5.14
CA CYS A 401 -9.85 -13.02 -5.19
C CYS A 401 -8.54 -12.32 -5.58
N ASP A 402 -7.72 -11.98 -4.59
CA ASP A 402 -6.35 -11.49 -4.85
C ASP A 402 -5.35 -12.63 -5.11
N ALA A 403 -5.67 -13.86 -4.71
CA ALA A 403 -4.78 -15.02 -4.82
C ALA A 403 -4.56 -15.47 -6.26
N LEU A 404 -5.59 -15.43 -7.12
CA LEU A 404 -5.49 -15.96 -8.49
C LEU A 404 -4.38 -15.28 -9.29
N LYS A 405 -4.25 -13.95 -9.21
CA LYS A 405 -3.19 -13.22 -9.93
C LYS A 405 -1.80 -13.66 -9.48
N LEU A 406 -1.57 -13.83 -8.18
CA LEU A 406 -0.29 -14.29 -7.65
C LEU A 406 -0.04 -15.76 -7.98
N TRP A 407 -1.06 -16.59 -7.95
CA TRP A 407 -0.98 -18.00 -8.36
C TRP A 407 -0.58 -18.15 -9.83
N LEU A 408 -1.18 -17.40 -10.75
CA LEU A 408 -0.81 -17.41 -12.17
C LEU A 408 0.63 -16.91 -12.38
N MET A 409 1.03 -15.86 -11.68
CA MET A 409 2.42 -15.37 -11.70
C MET A 409 3.40 -16.45 -11.22
N TRP A 410 3.05 -17.18 -10.16
CA TRP A 410 3.89 -18.27 -9.65
C TRP A 410 3.93 -19.46 -10.60
N LYS A 411 2.78 -19.83 -11.20
CA LYS A 411 2.74 -20.89 -12.23
C LYS A 411 3.60 -20.54 -13.44
N ALA A 412 3.67 -19.28 -13.81
CA ALA A 412 4.44 -18.82 -14.97
C ALA A 412 5.95 -18.69 -14.68
N LYS A 413 6.31 -18.16 -13.54
CA LYS A 413 7.70 -17.81 -13.18
C LYS A 413 8.41 -18.85 -12.32
N GLY A 414 7.65 -19.57 -11.48
CA GLY A 414 8.21 -20.40 -10.42
C GLY A 414 9.00 -19.59 -9.39
N ASP A 415 9.55 -20.27 -8.40
CA ASP A 415 10.43 -19.66 -7.39
C ASP A 415 11.67 -19.03 -8.02
N ALA A 416 12.26 -19.73 -9.01
CA ALA A 416 13.43 -19.24 -9.73
C ALA A 416 13.19 -17.94 -10.51
N GLY A 417 11.98 -17.73 -11.02
CA GLY A 417 11.63 -16.49 -11.71
C GLY A 417 11.52 -15.31 -10.74
N PHE A 418 10.93 -15.51 -9.58
CA PHE A 418 10.88 -14.50 -8.54
C PHE A 418 12.26 -14.23 -7.90
N GLU A 419 13.09 -15.28 -7.71
CA GLU A 419 14.49 -15.12 -7.29
C GLU A 419 15.23 -14.17 -8.22
N ARG A 420 15.18 -14.43 -9.55
CA ARG A 420 15.81 -13.55 -10.56
C ARG A 420 15.27 -12.11 -10.50
N GLN A 421 13.98 -11.92 -10.28
CA GLN A 421 13.36 -10.60 -10.17
C GLN A 421 13.91 -9.81 -8.98
N VAL A 422 14.02 -10.45 -7.81
CA VAL A 422 14.60 -9.84 -6.61
C VAL A 422 16.09 -9.54 -6.83
N ASP A 423 16.84 -10.50 -7.37
CA ASP A 423 18.28 -10.35 -7.61
C ASP A 423 18.57 -9.22 -8.60
N GLN A 424 17.75 -9.06 -9.65
CA GLN A 424 17.88 -7.96 -10.61
C GLN A 424 17.60 -6.60 -9.97
N ALA A 425 16.56 -6.51 -9.14
CA ALA A 425 16.25 -5.27 -8.42
C ALA A 425 17.40 -4.86 -7.48
N MET A 426 17.97 -5.84 -6.77
CA MET A 426 19.14 -5.63 -5.91
C MET A 426 20.38 -5.22 -6.72
N ALA A 427 20.64 -5.86 -7.86
CA ALA A 427 21.75 -5.50 -8.74
C ALA A 427 21.62 -4.07 -9.27
N ASN A 428 20.43 -3.66 -9.69
CA ASN A 428 20.15 -2.29 -10.12
C ASN A 428 20.38 -1.28 -9.00
N ALA A 429 19.95 -1.58 -7.77
CA ALA A 429 20.15 -0.71 -6.61
C ALA A 429 21.64 -0.59 -6.22
N GLN A 430 22.37 -1.70 -6.28
CA GLN A 430 23.82 -1.71 -6.05
C GLN A 430 24.55 -0.89 -7.13
N TYR A 431 24.21 -1.09 -8.40
CA TYR A 431 24.77 -0.31 -9.50
C TYR A 431 24.52 1.19 -9.31
N LEU A 432 23.29 1.59 -8.99
CA LEU A 432 22.96 2.99 -8.70
C LEU A 432 23.81 3.54 -7.55
N THR A 433 23.95 2.79 -6.47
CA THR A 433 24.76 3.15 -5.32
C THR A 433 26.22 3.39 -5.70
N GLU A 434 26.80 2.56 -6.58
CA GLU A 434 28.16 2.72 -7.09
C GLU A 434 28.30 3.94 -8.01
N GLN A 435 27.30 4.19 -8.87
CA GLN A 435 27.31 5.39 -9.73
C GLN A 435 27.22 6.68 -8.92
N ILE A 436 26.40 6.71 -7.86
CA ILE A 436 26.32 7.83 -6.91
C ILE A 436 27.69 8.11 -6.29
N ARG A 437 28.42 7.09 -5.84
CA ARG A 437 29.77 7.25 -5.25
C ARG A 437 30.81 7.82 -6.23
N LYS A 438 30.64 7.57 -7.53
CA LYS A 438 31.58 8.03 -8.58
C LYS A 438 31.30 9.46 -9.03
N ARG A 439 30.13 10.01 -8.75
CA ARG A 439 29.67 11.31 -9.23
C ARG A 439 29.72 12.33 -8.09
N PRO A 440 30.60 13.37 -8.14
CA PRO A 440 30.83 14.31 -7.04
C PRO A 440 29.63 15.21 -6.72
N GLU A 441 28.63 15.27 -7.60
CA GLU A 441 27.36 15.99 -7.40
C GLU A 441 26.31 15.18 -6.63
N PHE A 442 26.62 13.95 -6.22
CA PHE A 442 25.73 13.12 -5.43
C PHE A 442 26.37 12.65 -4.12
N GLU A 443 25.53 12.46 -3.10
CA GLU A 443 25.96 11.95 -1.80
C GLU A 443 24.92 10.98 -1.25
N LEU A 444 25.36 9.81 -0.77
CA LEU A 444 24.48 8.82 -0.12
C LEU A 444 24.09 9.32 1.28
N VAL A 445 22.80 9.14 1.64
CA VAL A 445 22.30 9.44 2.99
C VAL A 445 22.79 8.39 3.99
N ILE A 446 22.80 7.12 3.58
CA ILE A 446 23.39 6.01 4.32
C ILE A 446 24.50 5.38 3.47
N PRO A 447 25.68 5.12 4.05
CA PRO A 447 26.83 4.63 3.29
C PRO A 447 26.59 3.31 2.57
N HIS A 448 25.79 2.41 3.17
CA HIS A 448 25.55 1.05 2.70
C HIS A 448 24.06 0.72 2.74
N PRO A 449 23.28 1.06 1.69
CA PRO A 449 21.89 0.61 1.57
C PRO A 449 21.80 -0.92 1.59
N GLU A 450 20.92 -1.48 2.42
CA GLU A 450 20.80 -2.94 2.59
C GLU A 450 19.87 -3.60 1.57
N TYR A 451 18.89 -2.84 1.09
CA TYR A 451 17.87 -3.33 0.17
C TYR A 451 17.81 -2.46 -1.09
N THR A 452 16.68 -2.42 -1.74
CA THR A 452 16.51 -1.70 -3.00
C THR A 452 16.09 -0.23 -2.82
N ASN A 453 16.08 0.26 -1.58
CA ASN A 453 15.97 1.69 -1.28
C ASN A 453 17.34 2.33 -1.36
N VAL A 454 17.51 3.31 -2.23
CA VAL A 454 18.75 4.08 -2.35
C VAL A 454 18.44 5.55 -2.03
N PRO A 455 18.69 5.98 -0.77
CA PRO A 455 18.51 7.37 -0.35
C PRO A 455 19.75 8.18 -0.65
N PHE A 456 19.62 9.33 -1.33
CA PHE A 456 20.74 10.18 -1.70
C PHE A 456 20.35 11.65 -1.86
N TRP A 457 21.34 12.53 -1.73
CA TRP A 457 21.24 13.95 -2.09
C TRP A 457 21.84 14.21 -3.47
N TYR A 458 21.30 15.18 -4.16
CA TYR A 458 21.95 15.87 -5.26
C TYR A 458 22.47 17.21 -4.73
N ILE A 459 23.74 17.48 -4.93
CA ILE A 459 24.43 18.70 -4.49
C ILE A 459 24.60 19.63 -5.71
N PRO A 460 23.78 20.67 -5.84
CA PRO A 460 23.84 21.58 -6.98
C PRO A 460 25.12 22.42 -6.94
N PRO A 461 25.51 23.04 -8.10
CA PRO A 461 26.67 23.91 -8.17
C PRO A 461 26.68 25.02 -7.12
N SER A 462 25.51 25.58 -6.79
CA SER A 462 25.35 26.66 -5.79
C SER A 462 25.74 26.26 -4.37
N LEU A 463 25.73 24.96 -4.04
CA LEU A 463 26.08 24.43 -2.70
C LEU A 463 27.45 23.76 -2.67
N LYS A 464 28.10 23.58 -3.82
CA LYS A 464 29.41 22.91 -3.89
C LYS A 464 30.47 23.66 -3.11
N GLY A 465 31.16 22.97 -2.20
CA GLY A 465 32.25 23.53 -1.38
C GLY A 465 31.79 24.43 -0.23
N LYS A 466 30.49 24.62 -0.01
CA LYS A 466 29.96 25.31 1.16
C LYS A 466 30.01 24.42 2.40
N GLU A 467 30.14 25.06 3.57
CA GLU A 467 30.07 24.38 4.87
C GLU A 467 28.67 23.79 5.09
N LYS A 468 28.62 22.55 5.54
CA LYS A 468 27.37 21.81 5.81
C LYS A 468 26.75 22.24 7.15
N ASN A 469 26.31 23.47 7.24
CA ASN A 469 25.59 24.05 8.38
C ASN A 469 24.07 23.97 8.16
N GLU A 470 23.29 24.55 9.09
CA GLU A 470 21.83 24.52 9.05
C GLU A 470 21.26 25.18 7.78
N ASP A 471 21.85 26.28 7.35
CA ASP A 471 21.39 26.98 6.13
C ASP A 471 21.68 26.19 4.85
N TYR A 472 22.82 25.49 4.80
CA TYR A 472 23.12 24.54 3.73
C TYR A 472 22.01 23.49 3.60
N PHE A 473 21.63 22.84 4.70
CA PHE A 473 20.62 21.80 4.68
C PHE A 473 19.20 22.33 4.44
N LYS A 474 18.88 23.57 4.84
CA LYS A 474 17.63 24.24 4.46
C LYS A 474 17.54 24.48 2.95
N GLN A 475 18.62 24.96 2.34
CA GLN A 475 18.69 25.16 0.88
C GLN A 475 18.57 23.82 0.16
N LEU A 476 19.31 22.80 0.55
CA LEU A 476 19.26 21.45 -0.02
C LEU A 476 17.85 20.86 0.05
N ALA A 477 17.15 21.03 1.18
CA ALA A 477 15.78 20.54 1.36
C ALA A 477 14.76 21.20 0.43
N SER A 478 15.00 22.43 -0.05
CA SER A 478 14.13 23.14 -1.01
C SER A 478 14.40 22.78 -2.46
N ILE A 479 15.63 22.38 -2.77
CA ILE A 479 16.09 22.04 -4.13
C ILE A 479 15.47 20.73 -4.62
N ILE A 480 15.43 19.71 -3.78
CA ILE A 480 14.97 18.37 -4.14
C ILE A 480 13.51 18.35 -4.61
N PRO A 481 12.53 18.97 -3.88
CA PRO A 481 11.16 19.09 -4.37
C PRO A 481 11.05 19.83 -5.70
N THR A 482 11.92 20.86 -5.91
CA THR A 482 11.95 21.63 -7.15
C THR A 482 12.35 20.75 -8.33
N ILE A 483 13.43 19.99 -8.21
CA ILE A 483 13.90 19.05 -9.24
C ILE A 483 12.82 18.02 -9.53
N LYS A 484 12.23 17.41 -8.48
CA LYS A 484 11.14 16.47 -8.67
C LYS A 484 9.97 17.07 -9.44
N THR A 485 9.56 18.28 -9.10
CA THR A 485 8.44 18.97 -9.79
C THR A 485 8.76 19.19 -11.27
N ARG A 486 9.98 19.56 -11.62
CA ARG A 486 10.42 19.70 -13.02
C ARG A 486 10.32 18.39 -13.79
N MET A 487 10.85 17.29 -13.22
CA MET A 487 10.79 15.95 -13.82
C MET A 487 9.35 15.43 -13.94
N GLN A 488 8.49 15.69 -12.96
CA GLN A 488 7.08 15.31 -12.98
C GLN A 488 6.32 16.08 -14.07
N LYS A 489 6.54 17.39 -14.21
CA LYS A 489 5.92 18.23 -15.25
C LYS A 489 6.37 17.84 -16.65
N SER A 490 7.64 17.44 -16.82
CA SER A 490 8.14 16.93 -18.10
C SER A 490 7.79 15.47 -18.38
N GLY A 491 7.26 14.75 -17.39
CA GLY A 491 6.87 13.35 -17.52
C GLY A 491 8.02 12.37 -17.66
N THR A 492 9.27 12.78 -17.47
CA THR A 492 10.46 11.98 -17.77
C THR A 492 10.77 10.95 -16.70
N LEU A 493 10.48 11.26 -15.42
CA LEU A 493 10.88 10.46 -14.27
C LEU A 493 9.98 10.74 -13.07
N LEU A 494 9.60 9.70 -12.35
CA LEU A 494 8.99 9.83 -11.03
C LEU A 494 9.87 9.16 -9.97
N VAL A 495 10.38 9.96 -9.03
CA VAL A 495 11.16 9.52 -7.87
C VAL A 495 10.61 10.17 -6.59
N GLY A 496 10.61 9.43 -5.48
CA GLY A 496 10.16 9.94 -4.18
C GLY A 496 11.21 10.81 -3.49
N TYR A 497 10.78 11.61 -2.52
CA TYR A 497 11.65 12.31 -1.59
C TYR A 497 11.01 12.39 -0.21
N THR A 498 11.82 12.51 0.84
CA THR A 498 11.35 12.61 2.23
C THR A 498 12.49 13.05 3.15
N PRO A 499 12.22 13.66 4.30
CA PRO A 499 13.15 13.72 5.42
C PRO A 499 13.05 12.46 6.30
N VAL A 500 14.04 12.21 7.17
CA VAL A 500 13.98 11.18 8.21
C VAL A 500 14.59 11.72 9.51
N GLY A 501 13.81 11.83 10.57
CA GLY A 501 14.26 12.38 11.85
C GLY A 501 14.90 13.76 11.67
N LYS A 502 16.20 13.87 11.97
CA LYS A 502 16.98 15.11 11.76
C LYS A 502 17.66 15.18 10.37
N ILE A 503 17.58 14.12 9.58
CA ILE A 503 18.15 14.09 8.23
C ILE A 503 17.24 14.90 7.31
N PRO A 504 17.76 15.96 6.66
CA PRO A 504 16.95 16.82 5.79
C PRO A 504 16.49 16.06 4.54
N THR A 505 15.50 16.62 3.85
CA THR A 505 14.90 16.03 2.65
C THR A 505 15.95 15.52 1.65
N PHE A 506 15.76 14.30 1.19
CA PHE A 506 16.60 13.61 0.22
C PHE A 506 15.76 12.84 -0.81
N PHE A 507 16.33 12.47 -1.95
CA PHE A 507 15.69 11.56 -2.89
C PHE A 507 15.63 10.15 -2.30
N ARG A 508 14.43 9.58 -2.28
CA ARG A 508 14.17 8.19 -1.89
C ARG A 508 13.85 7.39 -3.15
N MET A 509 14.86 6.81 -3.77
CA MET A 509 14.66 5.93 -4.91
C MET A 509 14.36 4.51 -4.43
N THR A 510 13.29 3.91 -4.96
CA THR A 510 12.92 2.52 -4.68
C THR A 510 12.98 1.71 -5.96
N VAL A 511 13.92 0.77 -6.04
CA VAL A 511 14.19 -0.03 -7.24
C VAL A 511 13.48 -1.37 -7.13
N MET A 512 12.52 -1.66 -8.02
CA MET A 512 11.78 -2.91 -8.01
C MET A 512 11.30 -3.39 -9.38
N ASN A 513 11.19 -2.48 -10.37
CA ASN A 513 10.65 -2.81 -11.67
C ASN A 513 11.58 -3.77 -12.43
N ASP A 514 11.09 -4.94 -12.80
CA ASP A 514 11.84 -5.99 -13.52
C ASP A 514 12.26 -5.58 -14.95
N LYS A 515 11.66 -4.52 -15.48
CA LYS A 515 12.01 -3.96 -16.80
C LYS A 515 13.03 -2.83 -16.73
N ALA A 516 13.35 -2.35 -15.52
CA ALA A 516 14.42 -1.38 -15.31
C ALA A 516 15.78 -2.08 -15.38
N ASN A 517 16.78 -1.37 -15.91
CA ASN A 517 18.14 -1.86 -16.06
C ASN A 517 19.17 -0.78 -15.68
N PHE A 518 20.46 -1.06 -15.85
CA PHE A 518 21.54 -0.14 -15.48
C PHE A 518 21.47 1.19 -16.24
N SER A 519 21.05 1.19 -17.51
CA SER A 519 20.90 2.45 -18.26
C SER A 519 19.77 3.34 -17.71
N ASP A 520 18.74 2.75 -17.09
CA ASP A 520 17.70 3.54 -16.41
C ASP A 520 18.24 4.15 -15.11
N MET A 521 19.19 3.47 -14.43
CA MET A 521 19.86 4.02 -13.25
C MET A 521 20.75 5.23 -13.61
N ASP A 522 21.51 5.13 -14.70
CA ASP A 522 22.28 6.26 -15.23
C ASP A 522 21.37 7.42 -15.65
N PHE A 523 20.28 7.12 -16.37
CA PHE A 523 19.28 8.12 -16.77
C PHE A 523 18.72 8.89 -15.58
N VAL A 524 18.43 8.21 -14.45
CA VAL A 524 17.94 8.89 -13.23
C VAL A 524 18.91 9.96 -12.77
N LEU A 525 20.20 9.64 -12.68
CA LEU A 525 21.21 10.60 -12.23
C LEU A 525 21.38 11.75 -13.23
N ASP A 526 21.44 11.45 -14.52
CA ASP A 526 21.57 12.45 -15.58
C ASP A 526 20.37 13.40 -15.64
N GLU A 527 19.15 12.87 -15.47
CA GLU A 527 17.92 13.67 -15.47
C GLU A 527 17.81 14.56 -14.24
N ILE A 528 18.29 14.10 -13.07
CA ILE A 528 18.37 14.91 -11.85
C ILE A 528 19.38 16.05 -12.04
N VAL A 529 20.57 15.78 -12.58
CA VAL A 529 21.59 16.81 -12.89
C VAL A 529 21.02 17.83 -13.87
N LYS A 530 20.40 17.38 -14.96
CA LYS A 530 19.80 18.25 -15.99
C LYS A 530 18.79 19.23 -15.39
N ASN A 531 17.95 18.76 -14.45
CA ASN A 531 16.90 19.56 -13.81
C ASN A 531 17.38 20.35 -12.58
N GLY A 532 18.62 20.13 -12.11
CA GLY A 532 19.18 20.78 -10.92
C GLY A 532 20.38 21.68 -11.17
N LYS A 533 20.95 21.71 -12.38
CA LYS A 533 22.21 22.41 -12.69
C LYS A 533 22.16 23.94 -12.54
N ASP A 534 21.00 24.52 -12.56
CA ASP A 534 20.74 25.96 -12.43
C ASP A 534 20.29 26.37 -11.01
N LEU A 535 20.23 25.44 -10.07
CA LEU A 535 19.78 25.65 -8.69
C LEU A 535 20.93 25.90 -7.71
#